data_dc7b2f7818b7dfed7b0d12191e72cc02
#
_entry.id   dc7b2f7818b7dfed7b0d12191e72cc02
#
_cell.length_a   1.000
_cell.length_b   1.000
_cell.length_c   1.000
_cell.angle_alpha   90.00
_cell.angle_beta   90.00
_cell.angle_gamma   90.00
#
_symmetry.space_group_name_H-M   'P 1'
#
loop_
_entity.id
_entity.type
_entity.pdbx_description
1 polymer ?
#
loop_
_entity_poly.entity_id
_entity_poly.type
_entity_poly.pdbx_seq_one_letter_code
_entity_poly.pdbx_strand_id
1 'polypeptide(L)'
;MAALRVLRELQEQGRAATDAERSVLARWGSWGATGVAEVFDESRLEYEADRAELRELLTEDEYRAASRTVINAHYTDPALATEIWQTLNALGFDGGRVLEPGSGAGTFIGLAPEKVHMTGVELDPVTAGISQALYPEAEIRAESFAKTRLPAGYFDATVGNVPFARTRLHDPRHNAGKHSMHNHFIIKSLDLTRPGGVIGVISSAFTPVSYTHLRAHETRGNL
;
A
#
# COMPACT_ATOMS: atom_id res chain seq x y z
N MET A 1 -7.64 11.27 14.36
CA MET A 1 -8.36 12.56 14.16
C MET A 1 -7.51 13.66 13.53
N ALA A 2 -6.37 14.08 14.10
CA ALA A 2 -5.59 15.23 13.59
C ALA A 2 -5.24 15.13 12.09
N ALA A 3 -4.73 13.98 11.61
CA ALA A 3 -4.42 13.79 10.20
C ALA A 3 -5.66 13.88 9.29
N LEU A 4 -6.81 13.41 9.75
CA LEU A 4 -8.07 13.50 9.00
C LEU A 4 -8.54 14.94 8.83
N ARG A 5 -8.48 15.74 9.90
CA ARG A 5 -8.83 17.17 9.85
C ARG A 5 -7.95 17.90 8.85
N VAL A 6 -6.63 17.69 8.92
CA VAL A 6 -5.68 18.28 7.97
C VAL A 6 -5.99 17.83 6.54
N LEU A 7 -6.25 16.54 6.31
CA LEU A 7 -6.59 16.04 4.99
C LEU A 7 -7.84 16.76 4.43
N ARG A 8 -8.91 16.89 5.22
CA ARG A 8 -10.14 17.57 4.80
C ARG A 8 -9.88 19.03 4.46
N GLU A 9 -9.14 19.73 5.30
CA GLU A 9 -8.77 21.13 5.03
C GLU A 9 -8.00 21.29 3.73
N LEU A 10 -7.03 20.43 3.47
CA LEU A 10 -6.26 20.44 2.22
C LEU A 10 -7.14 20.17 1.00
N GLN A 11 -8.07 19.21 1.10
CA GLN A 11 -9.02 18.87 0.04
C GLN A 11 -10.00 20.02 -0.26
N GLU A 12 -10.54 20.66 0.79
CA GLU A 12 -11.44 21.81 0.65
C GLU A 12 -10.75 23.03 0.05
N GLN A 13 -9.50 23.28 0.43
CA GLN A 13 -8.72 24.42 -0.05
C GLN A 13 -8.02 24.16 -1.39
N GLY A 14 -7.94 22.92 -1.82
CA GLY A 14 -7.27 22.52 -3.08
C GLY A 14 -5.80 22.92 -3.13
N ARG A 15 -5.08 22.86 -2.02
CA ARG A 15 -3.68 23.25 -1.88
C ARG A 15 -2.77 22.11 -1.41
N ALA A 16 -1.48 22.28 -1.64
CA ALA A 16 -0.48 21.39 -1.06
C ALA A 16 -0.34 21.56 0.47
N ALA A 17 0.11 20.50 1.13
CA ALA A 17 0.40 20.52 2.56
C ALA A 17 1.67 21.32 2.86
N THR A 18 1.63 22.12 3.91
CA THR A 18 2.81 22.75 4.53
C THR A 18 3.65 21.71 5.26
N ASP A 19 4.90 22.05 5.63
CA ASP A 19 5.76 21.14 6.40
C ASP A 19 5.17 20.77 7.77
N ALA A 20 4.49 21.71 8.43
CA ALA A 20 3.81 21.45 9.68
C ALA A 20 2.65 20.45 9.51
N GLU A 21 1.85 20.61 8.45
CA GLU A 21 0.76 19.69 8.11
C GLU A 21 1.30 18.31 7.69
N ARG A 22 2.37 18.25 6.89
CA ARG A 22 3.04 16.98 6.58
C ARG A 22 3.51 16.26 7.84
N SER A 23 4.03 17.00 8.83
CA SER A 23 4.42 16.42 10.12
C SER A 23 3.24 15.83 10.90
N VAL A 24 2.02 16.37 10.74
CA VAL A 24 0.79 15.80 11.30
C VAL A 24 0.35 14.57 10.50
N LEU A 25 0.32 14.66 9.17
CA LEU A 25 -0.07 13.57 8.27
C LEU A 25 0.86 12.36 8.41
N ALA A 26 2.17 12.56 8.59
CA ALA A 26 3.16 11.50 8.76
C ALA A 26 2.94 10.65 10.03
N ARG A 27 2.12 11.10 10.97
CA ARG A 27 1.71 10.32 12.16
C ARG A 27 0.54 9.38 11.87
N TRP A 28 0.04 9.36 10.65
CA TRP A 28 -1.04 8.45 10.25
C TRP A 28 -0.54 7.01 10.23
N GLY A 29 -0.96 6.21 11.19
CA GLY A 29 -0.60 4.79 11.32
C GLY A 29 -1.56 3.83 10.62
N SER A 30 -2.41 4.31 9.70
CA SER A 30 -3.53 3.59 9.08
C SER A 30 -4.65 3.21 10.06
N TRP A 31 -5.73 2.65 9.53
CA TRP A 31 -6.87 2.15 10.32
C TRP A 31 -6.51 0.93 11.19
N GLY A 32 -5.41 0.25 10.92
CA GLY A 32 -4.92 -0.90 11.69
C GLY A 32 -4.07 -0.55 12.92
N ALA A 33 -3.89 0.74 13.22
CA ALA A 33 -3.17 1.15 14.42
C ALA A 33 -3.88 0.66 15.69
N THR A 34 -3.08 0.34 16.70
CA THR A 34 -3.58 -0.16 17.99
C THR A 34 -4.62 0.79 18.59
N GLY A 35 -5.76 0.26 18.99
CA GLY A 35 -6.87 1.02 19.57
C GLY A 35 -7.84 1.64 18.56
N VAL A 36 -7.53 1.64 17.26
CA VAL A 36 -8.42 2.21 16.24
C VAL A 36 -9.59 1.26 15.93
N ALA A 37 -9.37 -0.04 16.03
CA ALA A 37 -10.43 -1.04 15.80
C ALA A 37 -11.60 -0.86 16.77
N GLU A 38 -11.30 -0.53 18.01
CA GLU A 38 -12.28 -0.34 19.08
C GLU A 38 -13.19 0.87 18.84
N VAL A 39 -12.73 1.87 18.10
CA VAL A 39 -13.55 3.03 17.71
C VAL A 39 -14.72 2.62 16.84
N PHE A 40 -14.57 1.60 15.99
CA PHE A 40 -15.64 1.08 15.13
C PHE A 40 -16.58 0.08 15.82
N ASP A 41 -16.27 -0.35 17.04
CA ASP A 41 -17.15 -1.22 17.85
C ASP A 41 -18.22 -0.37 18.56
N GLU A 42 -19.47 -0.46 18.09
CA GLU A 42 -20.59 0.31 18.63
C GLU A 42 -20.95 -0.07 20.08
N SER A 43 -20.50 -1.24 20.58
CA SER A 43 -20.67 -1.63 21.98
C SER A 43 -19.76 -0.88 22.93
N ARG A 44 -18.70 -0.25 22.42
CA ARG A 44 -17.71 0.51 23.18
C ARG A 44 -18.16 1.96 23.33
N LEU A 45 -18.90 2.26 24.39
CA LEU A 45 -19.48 3.59 24.64
C LEU A 45 -18.41 4.68 24.88
N GLU A 46 -17.25 4.30 25.41
CA GLU A 46 -16.12 5.21 25.63
C GLU A 46 -15.61 5.89 24.36
N TYR A 47 -15.86 5.29 23.18
CA TYR A 47 -15.48 5.84 21.87
C TYR A 47 -16.62 6.53 21.11
N GLU A 48 -17.76 6.79 21.75
CA GLU A 48 -18.92 7.40 21.10
C GLU A 48 -18.60 8.77 20.48
N ALA A 49 -17.86 9.61 21.22
CA ALA A 49 -17.43 10.93 20.73
C ALA A 49 -16.47 10.82 19.53
N ASP A 50 -15.52 9.88 19.57
CA ASP A 50 -14.60 9.63 18.46
C ASP A 50 -15.33 9.13 17.22
N ARG A 51 -16.33 8.24 17.38
CA ARG A 51 -17.19 7.78 16.27
C ARG A 51 -17.99 8.91 15.66
N ALA A 52 -18.57 9.79 16.50
CA ALA A 52 -19.33 10.95 16.01
C ALA A 52 -18.40 11.86 15.19
N GLU A 53 -17.21 12.17 15.66
CA GLU A 53 -16.23 12.97 14.95
C GLU A 53 -15.80 12.29 13.63
N LEU A 54 -15.57 10.97 13.63
CA LEU A 54 -15.24 10.23 12.40
C LEU A 54 -16.36 10.34 11.36
N ARG A 55 -17.62 10.28 11.77
CA ARG A 55 -18.77 10.42 10.86
C ARG A 55 -18.95 11.83 10.32
N GLU A 56 -18.44 12.85 11.01
CA GLU A 56 -18.36 14.21 10.48
C GLU A 56 -17.23 14.39 9.48
N LEU A 57 -16.08 13.75 9.74
CA LEU A 57 -14.88 13.87 8.91
C LEU A 57 -14.90 12.97 7.68
N LEU A 58 -15.65 11.88 7.68
CA LEU A 58 -15.67 10.89 6.61
C LEU A 58 -17.03 10.85 5.90
N THR A 59 -17.01 10.62 4.62
CA THR A 59 -18.24 10.20 3.91
C THR A 59 -18.65 8.80 4.39
N GLU A 60 -19.91 8.44 4.18
CA GLU A 60 -20.45 7.13 4.57
C GLU A 60 -19.68 5.97 3.91
N ASP A 61 -19.21 6.16 2.66
CA ASP A 61 -18.43 5.17 1.94
C ASP A 61 -17.00 5.03 2.50
N GLU A 62 -16.38 6.14 2.87
CA GLU A 62 -15.07 6.14 3.54
C GLU A 62 -15.15 5.52 4.93
N TYR A 63 -16.18 5.84 5.71
CA TYR A 63 -16.40 5.25 7.03
C TYR A 63 -16.55 3.72 6.92
N ARG A 64 -17.35 3.25 5.95
CA ARG A 64 -17.52 1.82 5.67
C ARG A 64 -16.22 1.16 5.16
N ALA A 65 -15.45 1.85 4.33
CA ALA A 65 -14.15 1.36 3.88
C ALA A 65 -13.17 1.25 5.05
N ALA A 66 -13.06 2.27 5.88
CA ALA A 66 -12.22 2.31 7.07
C ALA A 66 -12.52 1.15 8.03
N SER A 67 -13.79 0.95 8.39
CA SER A 67 -14.19 -0.13 9.31
C SER A 67 -13.86 -1.54 8.80
N ARG A 68 -13.82 -1.75 7.47
CA ARG A 68 -13.43 -3.03 6.86
C ARG A 68 -11.92 -3.20 6.77
N THR A 69 -11.18 -2.12 6.69
CA THR A 69 -9.73 -2.13 6.48
C THR A 69 -8.96 -2.36 7.78
N VAL A 70 -9.54 -2.04 8.92
CA VAL A 70 -8.94 -2.18 10.27
C VAL A 70 -8.23 -3.53 10.47
N ILE A 71 -8.80 -4.63 9.99
CA ILE A 71 -8.28 -5.99 10.22
C ILE A 71 -7.04 -6.29 9.36
N ASN A 72 -6.86 -5.61 8.24
CA ASN A 72 -5.85 -5.92 7.22
C ASN A 72 -4.80 -4.81 7.02
N ALA A 73 -4.93 -3.68 7.71
CA ALA A 73 -4.00 -2.58 7.59
C ALA A 73 -2.81 -2.80 8.53
N HIS A 74 -1.71 -3.30 7.97
CA HIS A 74 -0.47 -3.51 8.70
C HIS A 74 0.49 -2.35 8.44
N TYR A 75 0.98 -1.75 9.51
CA TYR A 75 2.04 -0.76 9.46
C TYR A 75 3.36 -1.44 9.08
N THR A 76 4.11 -0.83 8.17
CA THR A 76 5.47 -1.28 7.85
C THR A 76 6.47 -0.50 8.69
N ASP A 77 7.30 -1.20 9.44
CA ASP A 77 8.40 -0.59 10.18
C ASP A 77 9.36 0.09 9.18
N PRO A 78 9.66 1.40 9.34
CA PRO A 78 10.60 2.11 8.48
C PRO A 78 11.97 1.44 8.39
N ALA A 79 12.43 0.77 9.44
CA ALA A 79 13.69 0.03 9.42
C ALA A 79 13.66 -1.10 8.39
N LEU A 80 12.56 -1.86 8.31
CA LEU A 80 12.41 -2.92 7.29
C LEU A 80 12.36 -2.37 5.88
N ALA A 81 11.67 -1.25 5.67
CA ALA A 81 11.62 -0.61 4.36
C ALA A 81 13.02 -0.09 3.95
N THR A 82 13.77 0.48 4.89
CA THR A 82 15.16 0.92 4.68
C THR A 82 16.07 -0.24 4.29
N GLU A 83 15.99 -1.37 4.99
CA GLU A 83 16.77 -2.58 4.69
C GLU A 83 16.46 -3.14 3.29
N ILE A 84 15.20 -3.10 2.87
CA ILE A 84 14.80 -3.51 1.53
C ILE A 84 15.43 -2.58 0.49
N TRP A 85 15.35 -1.25 0.66
CA TRP A 85 15.99 -0.30 -0.25
C TRP A 85 17.51 -0.50 -0.32
N GLN A 86 18.18 -0.71 0.81
CA GLN A 86 19.62 -1.00 0.85
C GLN A 86 19.94 -2.30 0.13
N THR A 87 19.13 -3.34 0.31
CA THR A 87 19.30 -4.63 -0.37
C THR A 87 19.15 -4.49 -1.88
N LEU A 88 18.13 -3.75 -2.36
CA LEU A 88 17.95 -3.49 -3.79
C LEU A 88 19.17 -2.77 -4.37
N ASN A 89 19.68 -1.76 -3.68
CA ASN A 89 20.89 -1.04 -4.10
C ASN A 89 22.11 -1.99 -4.16
N ALA A 90 22.31 -2.83 -3.16
CA ALA A 90 23.40 -3.82 -3.13
C ALA A 90 23.29 -4.85 -4.28
N LEU A 91 22.08 -5.13 -4.76
CA LEU A 91 21.81 -5.98 -5.93
C LEU A 91 21.97 -5.23 -7.27
N GLY A 92 22.35 -3.94 -7.24
CA GLY A 92 22.62 -3.14 -8.44
C GLY A 92 21.42 -2.32 -8.93
N PHE A 93 20.34 -2.20 -8.16
CA PHE A 93 19.24 -1.29 -8.49
C PHE A 93 19.66 0.14 -8.13
N ASP A 94 19.73 1.03 -9.11
CA ASP A 94 20.21 2.42 -8.97
C ASP A 94 19.14 3.48 -9.28
N GLY A 95 17.89 3.07 -9.46
CA GLY A 95 16.74 3.95 -9.70
C GLY A 95 15.81 3.45 -10.80
N GLY A 96 14.81 4.28 -11.14
CA GLY A 96 13.80 3.96 -12.13
C GLY A 96 12.38 3.99 -11.58
N ARG A 97 11.45 3.37 -12.31
CA ARG A 97 10.02 3.30 -11.95
C ARG A 97 9.80 2.14 -10.98
N VAL A 98 9.23 2.45 -9.83
CA VAL A 98 8.99 1.46 -8.78
C VAL A 98 7.52 1.41 -8.39
N LEU A 99 6.97 0.21 -8.30
CA LEU A 99 5.61 -0.05 -7.86
C LEU A 99 5.59 -0.41 -6.36
N GLU A 100 4.68 0.18 -5.61
CA GLU A 100 4.30 -0.27 -4.26
C GLU A 100 2.82 -0.66 -4.24
N PRO A 101 2.47 -1.95 -4.35
CA PRO A 101 1.10 -2.42 -4.26
C PRO A 101 0.67 -2.52 -2.78
N GLY A 102 -0.46 -1.89 -2.43
CA GLY A 102 -0.89 -1.76 -1.04
C GLY A 102 -0.01 -0.78 -0.27
N SER A 103 0.19 0.42 -0.85
CA SER A 103 1.20 1.36 -0.36
C SER A 103 0.90 1.97 1.02
N GLY A 104 -0.34 1.84 1.52
CA GLY A 104 -0.72 2.48 2.76
C GLY A 104 -0.41 3.98 2.73
N ALA A 105 0.12 4.50 3.83
CA ALA A 105 0.55 5.90 3.93
C ALA A 105 1.89 6.19 3.23
N GLY A 106 2.51 5.21 2.55
CA GLY A 106 3.69 5.42 1.73
C GLY A 106 5.03 5.31 2.48
N THR A 107 5.20 4.32 3.36
CA THR A 107 6.47 4.12 4.07
C THR A 107 7.64 3.89 3.11
N PHE A 108 7.46 3.04 2.09
CA PHE A 108 8.50 2.83 1.07
C PHE A 108 8.68 4.06 0.17
N ILE A 109 7.59 4.79 -0.11
CA ILE A 109 7.63 6.01 -0.93
C ILE A 109 8.46 7.08 -0.23
N GLY A 110 8.22 7.32 1.07
CA GLY A 110 8.93 8.33 1.85
C GLY A 110 10.42 8.01 2.10
N LEU A 111 10.82 6.75 1.92
CA LEU A 111 12.20 6.29 2.09
C LEU A 111 12.87 5.97 0.73
N ALA A 112 12.18 6.26 -0.38
CA ALA A 112 12.70 5.99 -1.71
C ALA A 112 13.97 6.81 -2.02
N PRO A 113 14.98 6.21 -2.68
CA PRO A 113 16.13 6.95 -3.18
C PRO A 113 15.74 8.03 -4.22
N GLU A 114 16.53 9.09 -4.33
CA GLU A 114 16.24 10.26 -5.19
C GLU A 114 15.94 9.92 -6.67
N LYS A 115 16.55 8.86 -7.22
CA LYS A 115 16.37 8.45 -8.61
C LYS A 115 15.18 7.55 -8.86
N VAL A 116 14.32 7.38 -7.85
CA VAL A 116 13.16 6.49 -7.91
C VAL A 116 11.89 7.29 -8.17
N HIS A 117 11.10 6.84 -9.14
CA HIS A 117 9.76 7.35 -9.42
C HIS A 117 8.74 6.33 -8.90
N MET A 118 8.08 6.68 -7.80
CA MET A 118 7.15 5.78 -7.13
C MET A 118 5.75 5.84 -7.72
N THR A 119 5.16 4.66 -7.91
CA THR A 119 3.72 4.48 -8.13
C THR A 119 3.17 3.63 -6.98
N GLY A 120 2.36 4.23 -6.13
CA GLY A 120 1.63 3.56 -5.06
C GLY A 120 0.20 3.20 -5.46
N VAL A 121 -0.28 2.04 -5.03
CA VAL A 121 -1.69 1.66 -5.19
C VAL A 121 -2.25 1.35 -3.81
N GLU A 122 -3.24 2.13 -3.36
CA GLU A 122 -3.86 1.97 -2.05
C GLU A 122 -5.39 1.88 -2.18
N LEU A 123 -5.97 0.90 -1.49
CA LEU A 123 -7.40 0.62 -1.55
C LEU A 123 -8.22 1.65 -0.77
N ASP A 124 -7.73 2.04 0.42
CA ASP A 124 -8.42 2.97 1.30
C ASP A 124 -8.24 4.41 0.80
N PRO A 125 -9.33 5.10 0.41
CA PRO A 125 -9.24 6.43 -0.19
C PRO A 125 -8.69 7.49 0.78
N VAL A 126 -8.91 7.33 2.07
CA VAL A 126 -8.41 8.25 3.10
C VAL A 126 -6.91 8.13 3.23
N THR A 127 -6.40 6.91 3.38
CA THR A 127 -4.97 6.62 3.46
C THR A 127 -4.24 7.01 2.17
N ALA A 128 -4.85 6.74 1.00
CA ALA A 128 -4.33 7.18 -0.29
C ALA A 128 -4.26 8.72 -0.37
N GLY A 129 -5.30 9.43 0.07
CA GLY A 129 -5.31 10.90 0.13
C GLY A 129 -4.23 11.48 1.04
N ILE A 130 -3.98 10.85 2.18
CA ILE A 130 -2.87 11.23 3.08
C ILE A 130 -1.52 11.01 2.38
N SER A 131 -1.34 9.87 1.74
CA SER A 131 -0.12 9.57 0.97
C SER A 131 0.12 10.57 -0.16
N GLN A 132 -0.93 10.95 -0.90
CA GLN A 132 -0.86 11.99 -1.94
C GLN A 132 -0.44 13.36 -1.38
N ALA A 133 -0.95 13.73 -0.20
CA ALA A 133 -0.58 14.98 0.46
C ALA A 133 0.84 14.98 1.02
N LEU A 134 1.36 13.81 1.43
CA LEU A 134 2.72 13.64 1.90
C LEU A 134 3.74 13.63 0.75
N TYR A 135 3.42 12.98 -0.36
CA TYR A 135 4.35 12.69 -1.47
C TYR A 135 3.76 13.15 -2.82
N PRO A 136 3.65 14.46 -3.06
CA PRO A 136 3.02 15.00 -4.27
C PRO A 136 3.76 14.63 -5.56
N GLU A 137 5.03 14.23 -5.48
CA GLU A 137 5.84 13.76 -6.61
C GLU A 137 5.60 12.29 -6.99
N ALA A 138 4.94 11.50 -6.10
CA ALA A 138 4.61 10.12 -6.37
C ALA A 138 3.23 9.98 -7.03
N GLU A 139 3.07 9.00 -7.93
CA GLU A 139 1.77 8.64 -8.47
C GLU A 139 1.03 7.73 -7.48
N ILE A 140 0.04 8.25 -6.76
CA ILE A 140 -0.77 7.46 -5.82
C ILE A 140 -2.16 7.21 -6.41
N ARG A 141 -2.51 5.95 -6.58
CA ARG A 141 -3.80 5.48 -7.09
C ARG A 141 -4.68 4.98 -5.97
N ALA A 142 -5.78 5.68 -5.69
CA ALA A 142 -6.79 5.30 -4.71
C ALA A 142 -7.74 4.25 -5.31
N GLU A 143 -7.27 3.01 -5.48
CA GLU A 143 -8.04 1.94 -6.12
C GLU A 143 -7.60 0.54 -5.66
N SER A 144 -8.43 -0.46 -5.93
CA SER A 144 -8.05 -1.86 -5.68
C SER A 144 -6.94 -2.32 -6.63
N PHE A 145 -5.87 -2.89 -6.11
CA PHE A 145 -4.79 -3.45 -6.92
C PHE A 145 -5.29 -4.53 -7.91
N ALA A 146 -6.35 -5.27 -7.56
CA ALA A 146 -6.97 -6.23 -8.49
C ALA A 146 -7.60 -5.54 -9.72
N LYS A 147 -8.05 -4.30 -9.59
CA LYS A 147 -8.68 -3.52 -10.66
C LYS A 147 -7.70 -2.60 -11.38
N THR A 148 -6.56 -2.30 -10.76
CA THR A 148 -5.53 -1.44 -11.33
C THR A 148 -5.07 -1.94 -12.69
N ARG A 149 -5.05 -1.05 -13.68
CA ARG A 149 -4.57 -1.32 -15.02
C ARG A 149 -3.23 -0.62 -15.24
N LEU A 150 -2.18 -1.42 -15.27
CA LEU A 150 -0.80 -0.99 -15.50
C LEU A 150 -0.20 -1.85 -16.62
N PRO A 151 0.74 -1.32 -17.42
CA PRO A 151 1.40 -2.10 -18.47
C PRO A 151 2.26 -3.23 -17.88
N ALA A 152 2.25 -4.41 -18.50
CA ALA A 152 3.17 -5.49 -18.15
C ALA A 152 4.63 -5.06 -18.40
N GLY A 153 5.53 -5.48 -17.52
CA GLY A 153 6.96 -5.19 -17.67
C GLY A 153 7.31 -3.70 -17.61
N TYR A 154 6.47 -2.89 -16.97
CA TYR A 154 6.66 -1.43 -16.94
C TYR A 154 7.61 -0.96 -15.85
N PHE A 155 7.60 -1.61 -14.69
CA PHE A 155 8.39 -1.20 -13.53
C PHE A 155 9.78 -1.83 -13.51
N ASP A 156 10.75 -1.05 -13.09
CA ASP A 156 12.14 -1.50 -12.89
C ASP A 156 12.27 -2.29 -11.59
N ALA A 157 11.44 -1.97 -10.58
CA ALA A 157 11.33 -2.76 -9.36
C ALA A 157 9.90 -2.70 -8.78
N THR A 158 9.61 -3.64 -7.88
CA THR A 158 8.42 -3.60 -7.01
C THR A 158 8.87 -3.79 -5.56
N VAL A 159 8.38 -2.94 -4.67
CA VAL A 159 8.63 -3.01 -3.23
C VAL A 159 7.31 -2.95 -2.48
N GLY A 160 7.26 -3.41 -1.24
CA GLY A 160 6.08 -3.22 -0.41
C GLY A 160 5.87 -4.29 0.64
N ASN A 161 4.87 -4.07 1.49
CA ASN A 161 4.35 -5.05 2.42
C ASN A 161 2.99 -5.53 1.91
N VAL A 162 2.97 -6.72 1.28
CA VAL A 162 1.73 -7.23 0.67
C VAL A 162 0.74 -7.72 1.73
N PRO A 163 -0.58 -7.52 1.54
CA PRO A 163 -1.58 -7.90 2.53
C PRO A 163 -1.66 -9.41 2.73
N PHE A 164 -1.79 -9.86 4.00
CA PHE A 164 -1.75 -11.27 4.41
C PHE A 164 -3.14 -11.89 4.57
N ALA A 165 -4.07 -11.66 3.63
CA ALA A 165 -5.41 -12.20 3.73
C ALA A 165 -5.60 -13.46 2.87
N ARG A 166 -6.41 -14.41 3.40
CA ARG A 166 -6.83 -15.62 2.65
C ARG A 166 -7.93 -15.31 1.62
N THR A 167 -8.49 -14.11 1.64
CA THR A 167 -9.50 -13.64 0.69
C THR A 167 -8.97 -13.74 -0.74
N ARG A 168 -9.84 -14.08 -1.67
CA ARG A 168 -9.53 -14.17 -3.10
C ARG A 168 -10.03 -12.94 -3.81
N LEU A 169 -9.15 -12.28 -4.55
CA LEU A 169 -9.52 -11.12 -5.35
C LEU A 169 -9.93 -11.55 -6.76
N HIS A 170 -10.93 -10.87 -7.31
CA HIS A 170 -11.34 -11.07 -8.70
C HIS A 170 -10.43 -10.25 -9.62
N ASP A 171 -9.52 -10.92 -10.29
CA ASP A 171 -8.65 -10.37 -11.33
C ASP A 171 -8.48 -11.47 -12.40
N PRO A 172 -9.28 -11.45 -13.49
CA PRO A 172 -9.24 -12.51 -14.50
C PRO A 172 -7.88 -12.68 -15.15
N ARG A 173 -7.10 -11.61 -15.24
CA ARG A 173 -5.76 -11.65 -15.88
C ARG A 173 -4.70 -12.26 -14.94
N HIS A 174 -4.65 -11.85 -13.67
CA HIS A 174 -3.57 -12.21 -12.76
C HIS A 174 -3.99 -13.19 -11.66
N ASN A 175 -5.28 -13.52 -11.58
CA ASN A 175 -5.81 -14.43 -10.55
C ASN A 175 -6.79 -15.48 -11.10
N ALA A 176 -6.62 -15.93 -12.34
CA ALA A 176 -7.41 -17.02 -12.91
C ALA A 176 -7.34 -18.30 -12.06
N GLY A 177 -6.20 -18.56 -11.39
CA GLY A 177 -5.99 -19.66 -10.46
C GLY A 177 -6.66 -19.49 -9.09
N LYS A 178 -7.40 -18.40 -8.84
CA LYS A 178 -8.09 -18.11 -7.57
C LYS A 178 -7.18 -18.18 -6.34
N HIS A 179 -5.95 -17.70 -6.48
CA HIS A 179 -4.97 -17.63 -5.41
C HIS A 179 -5.43 -16.68 -4.29
N SER A 180 -4.87 -16.86 -3.10
CA SER A 180 -5.05 -15.94 -1.97
C SER A 180 -4.58 -14.52 -2.33
N MET A 181 -5.02 -13.53 -1.56
CA MET A 181 -4.70 -12.12 -1.81
C MET A 181 -3.19 -11.87 -1.91
N HIS A 182 -2.40 -12.36 -0.97
CA HIS A 182 -0.95 -12.18 -0.99
C HIS A 182 -0.28 -12.80 -2.21
N ASN A 183 -0.69 -14.01 -2.63
CA ASN A 183 -0.17 -14.63 -3.85
C ASN A 183 -0.57 -13.85 -5.11
N HIS A 184 -1.81 -13.35 -5.17
CA HIS A 184 -2.25 -12.49 -6.27
C HIS A 184 -1.40 -11.22 -6.37
N PHE A 185 -1.11 -10.58 -5.24
CA PHE A 185 -0.24 -9.39 -5.23
C PHE A 185 1.15 -9.70 -5.79
N ILE A 186 1.75 -10.81 -5.37
CA ILE A 186 3.06 -11.24 -5.88
C ILE A 186 3.01 -11.57 -7.38
N ILE A 187 2.02 -12.36 -7.83
CA ILE A 187 1.86 -12.75 -9.23
C ILE A 187 1.69 -11.51 -10.12
N LYS A 188 0.82 -10.58 -9.72
CA LYS A 188 0.60 -9.35 -10.48
C LYS A 188 1.84 -8.46 -10.49
N SER A 189 2.55 -8.34 -9.38
CA SER A 189 3.80 -7.60 -9.30
C SER A 189 4.88 -8.18 -10.22
N LEU A 190 4.95 -9.51 -10.34
CA LEU A 190 5.86 -10.18 -11.28
C LEU A 190 5.53 -9.83 -12.75
N ASP A 191 4.26 -9.82 -13.15
CA ASP A 191 3.85 -9.43 -14.52
C ASP A 191 4.13 -7.95 -14.81
N LEU A 192 3.97 -7.09 -13.80
CA LEU A 192 4.17 -5.65 -13.95
C LEU A 192 5.64 -5.22 -13.90
N THR A 193 6.50 -6.02 -13.28
CA THR A 193 7.95 -5.77 -13.22
C THR A 193 8.62 -6.33 -14.49
N ARG A 194 9.50 -5.53 -15.10
CA ARG A 194 10.19 -5.93 -16.33
C ARG A 194 11.10 -7.13 -16.14
N PRO A 195 11.41 -7.88 -17.20
CA PRO A 195 12.48 -8.88 -17.14
C PRO A 195 13.81 -8.26 -16.67
N GLY A 196 14.47 -8.91 -15.72
CA GLY A 196 15.68 -8.39 -15.09
C GLY A 196 15.43 -7.30 -14.03
N GLY A 197 14.18 -6.93 -13.78
CA GLY A 197 13.80 -6.09 -12.65
C GLY A 197 13.82 -6.85 -11.32
N VAL A 198 13.69 -6.13 -10.21
CA VAL A 198 13.81 -6.70 -8.86
C VAL A 198 12.50 -6.56 -8.08
N ILE A 199 12.14 -7.57 -7.30
CA ILE A 199 10.98 -7.53 -6.40
C ILE A 199 11.46 -7.76 -4.97
N GLY A 200 11.24 -6.76 -4.11
CA GLY A 200 11.54 -6.80 -2.68
C GLY A 200 10.27 -6.61 -1.86
N VAL A 201 9.60 -7.69 -1.45
CA VAL A 201 8.33 -7.60 -0.71
C VAL A 201 8.37 -8.32 0.63
N ILE A 202 7.71 -7.72 1.62
CA ILE A 202 7.42 -8.37 2.89
C ILE A 202 6.19 -9.23 2.70
N SER A 203 6.26 -10.50 3.08
CA SER A 203 5.18 -11.47 2.94
C SER A 203 5.05 -12.34 4.18
N SER A 204 3.94 -13.08 4.29
CA SER A 204 3.72 -14.04 5.36
C SER A 204 4.73 -15.20 5.33
N ALA A 205 5.19 -15.65 6.49
CA ALA A 205 6.03 -16.85 6.63
C ALA A 205 5.38 -18.12 6.03
N PHE A 206 4.05 -18.12 5.83
CA PHE A 206 3.33 -19.22 5.17
C PHE A 206 3.43 -19.20 3.65
N THR A 207 3.93 -18.13 3.05
CA THR A 207 4.06 -18.03 1.57
C THR A 207 5.01 -19.07 0.98
N PRO A 208 6.19 -19.38 1.57
CA PRO A 208 7.08 -20.42 1.07
C PRO A 208 6.59 -21.85 1.35
N VAL A 209 5.64 -22.02 2.28
CA VAL A 209 5.18 -23.34 2.79
C VAL A 209 3.87 -23.78 2.14
N SER A 210 3.13 -22.85 1.51
CA SER A 210 1.94 -23.22 0.75
C SER A 210 2.37 -23.89 -0.57
N TYR A 211 1.78 -25.05 -0.89
CA TYR A 211 2.02 -25.85 -2.11
C TYR A 211 1.67 -25.14 -3.43
N THR A 212 1.69 -23.84 -3.47
CA THR A 212 1.62 -23.04 -4.69
C THR A 212 3.02 -22.96 -5.27
N HIS A 213 3.39 -23.94 -6.08
CA HIS A 213 4.57 -23.83 -6.94
C HIS A 213 4.36 -22.63 -7.87
N LEU A 214 4.89 -21.49 -7.50
CA LEU A 214 5.21 -20.43 -8.45
C LEU A 214 6.33 -21.00 -9.31
N ARG A 215 5.99 -21.62 -10.46
CA ARG A 215 6.98 -21.89 -11.48
C ARG A 215 7.46 -20.56 -11.99
N ALA A 216 8.62 -20.12 -11.52
CA ALA A 216 9.39 -19.14 -12.24
C ALA A 216 9.56 -19.70 -13.66
N HIS A 217 9.07 -19.01 -14.68
CA HIS A 217 9.45 -19.29 -16.04
C HIS A 217 10.92 -18.88 -16.17
N GLU A 218 11.81 -19.83 -15.90
CA GLU A 218 13.17 -19.73 -16.39
C GLU A 218 13.09 -19.72 -17.91
N THR A 219 13.25 -18.58 -18.52
CA THR A 219 13.58 -18.49 -19.94
C THR A 219 14.98 -19.09 -20.08
N ARG A 220 15.05 -20.37 -20.44
CA ARG A 220 16.28 -20.96 -20.97
C ARG A 220 16.67 -20.15 -22.20
N GLY A 221 17.64 -19.28 -22.04
CA GLY A 221 18.38 -18.75 -23.17
C GLY A 221 19.10 -19.92 -23.80
N ASN A 222 18.75 -20.22 -25.05
CA ASN A 222 19.55 -21.12 -25.87
C ASN A 222 20.89 -20.45 -26.11
N LEU A 223 21.96 -21.10 -25.67
CA LEU A 223 23.32 -20.91 -26.15
C LEU A 223 23.42 -21.36 -27.60
#